data_bca9210c69c88af642038ee397573036
#
_entry.id   bca9210c69c88af642038ee397573036
#
_cell.length_a   1.000
_cell.length_b   1.000
_cell.length_c   1.000
_cell.angle_alpha   90.00
_cell.angle_beta   90.00
_cell.angle_gamma   90.00
#
_symmetry.space_group_name_H-M   'P 1'
#
loop_
_entity.id
_entity.type
_entity.pdbx_description
1 polymer ?
#
loop_
_entity_poly.entity_id
_entity_poly.type
_entity_poly.pdbx_seq_one_letter_code
_entity_poly.pdbx_strand_id
1 'polypeptide(L)' 'MPGDPSQPQTQPELETAKATWSGDDYWRYGGGGTVWDSMVYDPDLDLLFIGVGNGSPWNREIRSPGGGDNLFLSSIVAID' A
#
# COMPACT_ATOMS: atom_id res chain seq x y z
N MET A 1 0.84 -1.87 0.18
CA MET A 1 0.10 -2.54 -0.91
C MET A 1 -0.26 -3.94 -0.45
N PRO A 2 -1.41 -4.48 -0.86
CA PRO A 2 -1.73 -5.88 -0.54
C PRO A 2 -0.78 -6.84 -1.24
N GLY A 3 -0.73 -8.07 -0.74
CA GLY A 3 0.04 -9.15 -1.37
C GLY A 3 -0.68 -9.76 -2.56
N ASP A 4 -0.40 -11.03 -2.82
CA ASP A 4 -1.00 -11.78 -3.95
C ASP A 4 -2.53 -11.68 -3.90
N PRO A 5 -3.19 -11.11 -4.93
CA PRO A 5 -4.63 -10.93 -4.90
C PRO A 5 -5.43 -12.24 -4.96
N SER A 6 -4.81 -13.34 -5.36
CA SER A 6 -5.45 -14.66 -5.41
C SER A 6 -5.45 -15.38 -4.06
N GLN A 7 -4.76 -14.84 -3.06
CA GLN A 7 -4.59 -15.46 -1.76
C GLN A 7 -5.18 -14.58 -0.65
N PRO A 8 -5.57 -15.16 0.50
CA PRO A 8 -5.91 -14.38 1.69
C PRO A 8 -4.70 -13.57 2.15
N GLN A 9 -4.95 -12.38 2.64
CA GLN A 9 -3.88 -11.54 3.17
C GLN A 9 -3.53 -11.98 4.61
N THR A 10 -2.28 -11.72 5.00
CA THR A 10 -1.77 -12.17 6.29
C THR A 10 -2.26 -11.33 7.47
N GLN A 11 -2.74 -10.12 7.21
CA GLN A 11 -3.17 -9.18 8.24
C GLN A 11 -4.49 -8.51 7.83
N PRO A 12 -5.37 -8.17 8.83
CA PRO A 12 -6.65 -7.53 8.52
C PRO A 12 -6.52 -6.21 7.77
N GLU A 13 -5.49 -5.43 8.09
CA GLU A 13 -5.21 -4.15 7.43
C GLU A 13 -4.92 -4.35 5.94
N LEU A 14 -4.27 -5.45 5.58
CA LEU A 14 -3.98 -5.77 4.20
C LEU A 14 -5.23 -6.26 3.45
N GLU A 15 -6.17 -6.91 4.12
CA GLU A 15 -7.47 -7.23 3.50
C GLU A 15 -8.26 -5.95 3.21
N THR A 16 -8.22 -4.98 4.13
CA THR A 16 -8.83 -3.67 3.90
C THR A 16 -8.17 -2.98 2.71
N ALA A 17 -6.84 -3.01 2.65
CA ALA A 17 -6.09 -2.44 1.54
C ALA A 17 -6.45 -3.13 0.21
N LYS A 18 -6.54 -4.46 0.21
CA LYS A 18 -6.88 -5.25 -0.98
C LYS A 18 -8.20 -4.79 -1.61
N ALA A 19 -9.18 -4.44 -0.79
CA ALA A 19 -10.47 -3.98 -1.28
C ALA A 19 -10.39 -2.65 -2.04
N THR A 20 -9.30 -1.88 -1.88
CA THR A 20 -9.09 -0.59 -2.55
C THR A 20 -8.27 -0.70 -3.83
N TRP A 21 -7.88 -1.91 -4.23
CA TRP A 21 -7.16 -2.18 -5.47
C TRP A 21 -8.04 -3.01 -6.40
N SER A 22 -7.93 -2.78 -7.70
CA SER A 22 -8.63 -3.59 -8.69
C SER A 22 -7.62 -4.25 -9.64
N GLY A 23 -8.01 -5.41 -10.21
CA GLY A 23 -7.15 -6.16 -11.09
C GLY A 23 -5.96 -6.79 -10.35
N ASP A 24 -5.02 -7.32 -11.10
CA ASP A 24 -3.83 -7.98 -10.56
C ASP A 24 -2.52 -7.44 -11.16
N ASP A 25 -2.59 -6.43 -12.00
CA ASP A 25 -1.42 -5.89 -12.70
C ASP A 25 -0.38 -5.33 -11.72
N TYR A 26 -0.84 -4.70 -10.61
CA TYR A 26 0.08 -4.23 -9.59
C TYR A 26 0.93 -5.35 -9.01
N TRP A 27 0.35 -6.56 -8.90
CA TRP A 27 1.08 -7.73 -8.41
C TRP A 27 1.97 -8.34 -9.48
N ARG A 28 1.43 -8.50 -10.69
CA ARG A 28 2.14 -9.13 -11.82
C ARG A 28 3.41 -8.37 -12.21
N TYR A 29 3.37 -7.05 -12.17
CA TYR A 29 4.52 -6.21 -12.54
C TYR A 29 5.38 -5.81 -11.35
N GLY A 30 5.06 -6.31 -10.15
CA GLY A 30 5.81 -5.97 -8.95
C GLY A 30 5.61 -4.52 -8.51
N GLY A 31 4.41 -3.99 -8.70
CA GLY A 31 4.09 -2.62 -8.33
C GLY A 31 3.89 -2.42 -6.84
N GLY A 32 3.50 -1.24 -6.47
CA GLY A 32 3.23 -0.84 -5.10
C GLY A 32 3.85 0.50 -4.78
N GLY A 33 3.88 0.85 -3.49
CA GLY A 33 4.49 2.07 -3.01
C GLY A 33 5.80 1.79 -2.27
N THR A 34 6.62 2.82 -2.15
CA THR A 34 7.92 2.71 -1.50
C THR A 34 8.03 3.71 -0.35
N VAL A 35 8.55 3.25 0.78
CA VAL A 35 8.99 4.12 1.88
C VAL A 35 10.43 4.52 1.57
N TRP A 36 10.60 5.62 0.85
CA TRP A 36 11.90 5.95 0.27
C TRP A 36 12.54 7.21 0.87
N ASP A 37 11.83 7.91 1.72
CA ASP A 37 12.34 9.16 2.27
C ASP A 37 12.37 9.14 3.81
N SER A 38 11.26 9.40 4.46
CA SER A 38 11.28 9.75 5.89
C SER A 38 10.59 8.72 6.76
N MET A 39 11.24 8.38 7.87
CA MET A 39 10.67 7.60 8.96
C MET A 39 10.91 8.33 10.26
N VAL A 40 9.89 8.39 11.12
CA VAL A 40 9.98 9.04 12.43
C VAL A 40 9.42 8.10 13.49
N TYR A 41 10.24 7.84 14.51
CA TYR A 41 9.79 7.07 15.67
C TYR A 41 9.40 8.02 16.80
N ASP A 42 8.19 7.83 17.34
CA ASP A 42 7.72 8.56 18.51
C ASP A 42 7.81 7.63 19.74
N PRO A 43 8.76 7.86 20.65
CA PRO A 43 8.93 6.98 21.81
C PRO A 43 7.81 7.10 22.84
N ASP A 44 7.10 8.23 22.89
CA ASP A 44 6.00 8.41 23.83
C ASP A 44 4.79 7.56 23.43
N LEU A 45 4.56 7.41 22.13
CA LEU A 45 3.46 6.62 21.59
C LEU A 45 3.87 5.21 21.22
N ASP A 46 5.18 4.93 21.20
CA ASP A 46 5.75 3.69 20.67
C ASP A 46 5.25 3.38 19.26
N LEU A 47 5.28 4.40 18.40
CA LEU A 47 4.82 4.31 17.02
C LEU A 47 5.91 4.74 16.06
N LEU A 48 6.04 3.99 14.97
CA LEU A 48 6.86 4.36 13.82
C LEU A 48 5.95 4.95 12.74
N PHE A 49 6.22 6.18 12.34
CA PHE A 49 5.52 6.83 11.23
C PHE A 49 6.34 6.74 9.96
N ILE A 50 5.72 6.27 8.89
CA ILE A 50 6.36 6.14 7.59
C ILE A 50 5.56 6.86 6.52
N GLY A 51 6.25 7.49 5.59
CA GLY A 51 5.62 8.08 4.41
C GLY A 51 5.71 7.12 3.23
N VAL A 52 4.58 6.78 2.65
CA VAL A 52 4.51 5.91 1.48
C VAL A 52 4.29 6.78 0.25
N GLY A 53 5.15 6.60 -0.75
CA GLY A 53 5.11 7.41 -1.97
C GLY A 53 4.03 6.97 -2.96
N ASN A 54 4.15 7.51 -4.16
CA ASN A 54 3.22 7.21 -5.27
C ASN A 54 3.31 5.74 -5.68
N GLY A 55 2.23 5.28 -6.32
CA GLY A 55 2.13 3.89 -6.74
C GLY A 55 2.90 3.56 -8.01
N SER A 56 3.27 2.29 -8.12
CA SER A 56 3.81 1.70 -9.33
C SER A 56 2.96 0.47 -9.69
N PRO A 57 2.58 0.28 -10.95
CA PRO A 57 2.78 1.18 -12.10
C PRO A 57 2.20 2.57 -11.84
N TRP A 58 2.86 3.61 -12.33
CA TRP A 58 2.46 5.00 -12.06
C TRP A 58 1.07 5.32 -12.61
N ASN A 59 0.74 4.84 -13.79
CA ASN A 59 -0.57 5.06 -14.40
C ASN A 59 -1.62 4.24 -13.66
N ARG A 60 -2.54 4.94 -13.00
CA ARG A 60 -3.59 4.31 -12.20
C ARG A 60 -4.49 3.40 -13.03
N GLU A 61 -4.74 3.72 -14.30
CA GLU A 61 -5.57 2.90 -15.17
C GLU A 61 -4.96 1.52 -15.44
N ILE A 62 -3.63 1.43 -15.37
CA ILE A 62 -2.92 0.15 -15.48
C ILE A 62 -2.85 -0.52 -14.11
N ARG A 63 -2.49 0.25 -13.08
CA ARG A 63 -2.28 -0.27 -11.73
C ARG A 63 -3.57 -0.80 -11.09
N SER A 64 -4.68 -0.07 -11.30
CA SER A 64 -5.96 -0.38 -10.67
C SER A 64 -7.10 0.12 -11.56
N PRO A 65 -7.39 -0.59 -12.66
CA PRO A 65 -8.32 -0.09 -13.70
C PRO A 65 -9.75 0.12 -13.20
N GLY A 66 -10.17 -0.56 -12.14
CA GLY A 66 -11.47 -0.33 -11.50
C GLY A 66 -11.50 0.85 -10.55
N GLY A 67 -10.41 1.59 -10.38
CA GLY A 67 -10.31 2.69 -9.43
C GLY A 67 -9.92 2.22 -8.04
N GLY A 68 -10.49 2.88 -7.01
CA GLY A 68 -10.18 2.60 -5.60
C GLY A 68 -9.04 3.46 -5.06
N ASP A 69 -8.88 3.47 -3.75
CA ASP A 69 -7.93 4.35 -3.08
C ASP A 69 -6.49 3.86 -3.12
N ASN A 70 -6.28 2.62 -3.49
CA ASN A 70 -4.96 1.98 -3.57
C ASN A 70 -4.17 2.11 -2.26
N LEU A 71 -4.79 1.73 -1.13
CA LEU A 71 -4.12 1.77 0.17
C LEU A 71 -2.89 0.83 0.16
N PHE A 72 -1.74 1.26 0.65
CA PHE A 72 -1.52 2.52 1.38
C PHE A 72 -0.58 3.45 0.62
N LEU A 73 -0.86 3.70 -0.64
CA LEU A 73 -0.08 4.65 -1.44
C LEU A 73 -0.35 6.09 -1.00
N SER A 74 0.64 6.95 -1.19
CA SER A 74 0.54 8.39 -0.91
C SER A 74 -0.02 8.65 0.49
N SER A 75 0.46 7.89 1.47
CA SER A 75 -0.09 7.86 2.82
C SER A 75 1.01 8.07 3.86
N ILE A 76 0.59 8.50 5.05
CA ILE A 76 1.40 8.40 6.25
C ILE A 76 0.83 7.25 7.07
N VAL A 77 1.67 6.26 7.37
CA VAL A 77 1.25 5.05 8.07
C VAL A 77 1.94 5.01 9.44
N ALA A 78 1.19 4.71 10.47
CA ALA A 78 1.71 4.50 11.82
C ALA A 78 1.75 3.00 12.12
N ILE A 79 2.89 2.52 12.60
CA ILE A 79 3.14 1.10 12.89
C ILE A 79 3.58 0.99 14.34
N ASP A 80 2.92 0.14 15.09
CA ASP A 80 3.32 -0.15 16.48
C ASP A 80 4.23 -1.38 16.59
#